data_493bec41fc9560d40a260287a76c2016
#
_entry.id   493bec41fc9560d40a260287a76c2016
#
_cell.length_a   1.000
_cell.length_b   1.000
_cell.length_c   1.000
_cell.angle_alpha   90.00
_cell.angle_beta   90.00
_cell.angle_gamma   90.00
#
_symmetry.space_group_name_H-M   'P 1'
#
loop_
_entity.id
_entity.type
_entity.pdbx_description
1 polymer ?
#
loop_
_entity_poly.entity_id
_entity_poly.type
_entity_poly.pdbx_seq_one_letter_code
_entity_poly.pdbx_strand_id
1 'polypeptide(L)'
;MAKYLLLYAGGKMPETDAETAQVMKAWESWFSELGPAVADAGNPFTSDSKTIANDGSVTDAKATASGYSVIEANSLDEATKLAGGCPVLLGGAQVMVFETFNVM
;
A
#
# COMPACT_ATOMS: atom_id res chain seq x y z
N MET A 1 12.71 -10.54 11.31
CA MET A 1 12.15 -9.21 11.02
C MET A 1 10.63 -9.29 10.98
N ALA A 2 9.97 -8.28 11.49
CA ALA A 2 8.51 -8.22 11.40
C ALA A 2 8.07 -7.81 10.00
N LYS A 3 6.86 -8.19 9.64
CA LYS A 3 6.21 -7.74 8.41
C LYS A 3 5.31 -6.55 8.72
N TYR A 4 5.31 -5.59 7.83
CA TYR A 4 4.53 -4.36 7.97
C TYR A 4 3.61 -4.23 6.76
N LEU A 5 2.33 -3.99 7.04
CA LEU A 5 1.36 -3.72 5.98
C LEU A 5 1.39 -2.22 5.68
N LEU A 6 1.62 -1.90 4.42
CA LEU A 6 1.47 -0.54 3.91
C LEU A 6 0.11 -0.46 3.24
N LEU A 7 -0.78 0.32 3.82
CA LEU A 7 -2.13 0.51 3.29
C LEU A 7 -2.21 1.91 2.67
N TYR A 8 -2.51 1.95 1.39
CA TYR A 8 -2.60 3.21 0.65
C TYR A 8 -4.03 3.73 0.65
N ALA A 9 -4.20 5.04 0.79
CA ALA A 9 -5.52 5.66 0.84
C ALA A 9 -5.53 6.96 0.06
N GLY A 10 -6.54 7.14 -0.77
CA GLY A 10 -6.70 8.34 -1.56
C GLY A 10 -5.82 8.36 -2.81
N GLY A 11 -5.48 9.57 -3.24
CA GLY A 11 -4.63 9.78 -4.42
C GLY A 11 -5.44 9.93 -5.70
N LYS A 12 -4.75 10.32 -6.76
CA LYS A 12 -5.34 10.48 -8.09
C LYS A 12 -4.78 9.43 -9.03
N MET A 13 -5.62 8.92 -9.89
CA MET A 13 -5.19 8.05 -10.98
C MET A 13 -4.47 8.87 -12.05
N PRO A 14 -3.43 8.31 -12.71
CA PRO A 14 -2.82 8.98 -13.85
C PRO A 14 -3.85 9.21 -14.95
N GLU A 15 -3.82 10.38 -15.57
CA GLU A 15 -4.79 10.76 -16.60
C GLU A 15 -4.27 10.55 -18.03
N THR A 16 -2.95 10.47 -18.21
CA THR A 16 -2.33 10.29 -19.51
C THR A 16 -1.42 9.06 -19.53
N ASP A 17 -1.10 8.57 -20.74
CA ASP A 17 -0.17 7.46 -20.89
C ASP A 17 1.23 7.84 -20.39
N ALA A 18 1.64 9.08 -20.58
CA ALA A 18 2.94 9.57 -20.09
C ALA A 18 2.98 9.56 -18.56
N GLU A 19 1.92 10.00 -17.90
CA GLU A 19 1.82 9.96 -16.45
C GLU A 19 1.83 8.52 -15.92
N THR A 20 1.09 7.63 -16.59
CA THR A 20 1.05 6.22 -16.23
C THR A 20 2.45 5.60 -16.31
N ALA A 21 3.20 5.89 -17.38
CA ALA A 21 4.56 5.38 -17.55
C ALA A 21 5.49 5.91 -16.46
N GLN A 22 5.37 7.17 -16.08
CA GLN A 22 6.18 7.75 -15.00
C GLN A 22 5.87 7.10 -13.66
N VAL A 23 4.60 6.87 -13.36
CA VAL A 23 4.17 6.22 -12.11
C VAL A 23 4.71 4.79 -12.06
N MET A 24 4.56 4.02 -13.13
CA MET A 24 5.07 2.65 -13.19
C MET A 24 6.58 2.60 -12.99
N LYS A 25 7.31 3.52 -13.60
CA LYS A 25 8.75 3.60 -13.46
C LYS A 25 9.15 3.94 -12.01
N ALA A 26 8.41 4.84 -11.37
CA ALA A 26 8.66 5.21 -9.97
C ALA A 26 8.45 4.01 -9.05
N TRP A 27 7.39 3.22 -9.26
CA TRP A 27 7.13 2.00 -8.49
C TRP A 27 8.23 0.97 -8.68
N GLU A 28 8.67 0.74 -9.91
CA GLU A 28 9.77 -0.18 -10.20
C GLU A 28 11.04 0.24 -9.48
N SER A 29 11.36 1.53 -9.50
CA SER A 29 12.54 2.06 -8.82
C SER A 29 12.45 1.87 -7.31
N TRP A 30 11.30 2.17 -6.72
CA TRP A 30 11.11 2.03 -5.28
C TRP A 30 11.22 0.58 -4.82
N PHE A 31 10.57 -0.35 -5.52
CA PHE A 31 10.66 -1.78 -5.21
C PHE A 31 12.10 -2.30 -5.42
N SER A 32 12.79 -1.80 -6.42
CA SER A 32 14.19 -2.16 -6.64
C SER A 32 15.08 -1.68 -5.49
N GLU A 33 14.86 -0.48 -4.98
CA GLU A 33 15.59 0.04 -3.82
C GLU A 33 15.31 -0.76 -2.56
N LEU A 34 14.07 -1.18 -2.34
CA LEU A 34 13.72 -2.00 -1.20
C LEU A 34 14.32 -3.40 -1.29
N GLY A 35 14.43 -3.94 -2.51
CA GLY A 35 15.03 -5.26 -2.76
C GLY A 35 14.37 -6.35 -1.92
N PRO A 36 15.16 -7.12 -1.13
CA PRO A 36 14.61 -8.23 -0.36
C PRO A 36 13.67 -7.83 0.77
N ALA A 37 13.57 -6.53 1.10
CA ALA A 37 12.61 -6.06 2.09
C ALA A 37 11.17 -6.17 1.59
N VAL A 38 10.93 -6.30 0.28
CA VAL A 38 9.58 -6.49 -0.25
C VAL A 38 9.13 -7.93 -0.01
N ALA A 39 8.19 -8.12 0.90
CA ALA A 39 7.59 -9.45 1.14
C ALA A 39 6.48 -9.73 0.14
N ASP A 40 5.69 -8.71 -0.19
CA ASP A 40 4.60 -8.77 -1.18
C ASP A 40 4.45 -7.37 -1.76
N ALA A 41 4.68 -7.25 -3.06
CA ALA A 41 4.52 -5.96 -3.74
C ALA A 41 3.07 -5.46 -3.69
N GLY A 42 2.11 -6.36 -3.54
CA GLY A 42 0.70 -6.02 -3.44
C GLY A 42 0.07 -5.62 -4.75
N ASN A 43 -1.12 -5.07 -4.63
CA ASN A 43 -1.90 -4.65 -5.79
C ASN A 43 -2.77 -3.46 -5.44
N PRO A 44 -3.13 -2.64 -6.42
CA PRO A 44 -4.17 -1.64 -6.22
C PRO A 44 -5.54 -2.33 -6.08
N PHE A 45 -6.45 -1.67 -5.41
CA PHE A 45 -7.82 -2.16 -5.24
C PHE A 45 -8.72 -1.65 -6.35
N THR A 46 -9.72 -2.46 -6.72
CA THR A 46 -10.81 -2.00 -7.58
C THR A 46 -11.80 -1.18 -6.75
N SER A 47 -12.79 -0.61 -7.41
CA SER A 47 -13.87 0.10 -6.72
C SER A 47 -14.88 -0.83 -6.05
N ASP A 48 -14.81 -2.14 -6.34
CA ASP A 48 -15.74 -3.12 -5.82
C ASP A 48 -15.24 -3.66 -4.48
N SER A 49 -15.96 -3.34 -3.42
CA SER A 49 -15.59 -3.77 -2.08
C SER A 49 -16.85 -3.94 -1.22
N LYS A 50 -16.74 -4.76 -0.20
CA LYS A 50 -17.86 -5.06 0.70
C LYS A 50 -17.38 -4.99 2.14
N THR A 51 -18.30 -4.61 3.01
CA THR A 51 -18.09 -4.69 4.46
C THR A 51 -19.05 -5.72 5.03
N ILE A 52 -18.53 -6.64 5.83
CA ILE A 52 -19.33 -7.60 6.57
C ILE A 52 -19.29 -7.17 8.04
N ALA A 53 -20.46 -6.85 8.59
CA ALA A 53 -20.56 -6.45 9.99
C ALA A 53 -20.46 -7.69 10.89
N ASN A 54 -20.26 -7.48 12.19
CA ASN A 54 -20.11 -8.57 13.15
C ASN A 54 -21.37 -9.42 13.32
N ASP A 55 -22.52 -8.92 12.89
CA ASP A 55 -23.80 -9.68 12.86
C ASP A 55 -23.98 -10.47 11.55
N GLY A 56 -23.02 -10.38 10.62
CA GLY A 56 -23.06 -11.05 9.33
C GLY A 56 -23.71 -10.25 8.21
N SER A 57 -24.24 -9.06 8.48
CA SER A 57 -24.83 -8.22 7.44
C SER A 57 -23.73 -7.69 6.50
N VAL A 58 -24.08 -7.54 5.22
CA VAL A 58 -23.14 -7.13 4.17
C VAL A 58 -23.61 -5.82 3.56
N THR A 59 -22.68 -4.88 3.46
CA THR A 59 -22.92 -3.58 2.83
C THR A 59 -21.75 -3.25 1.91
N ASP A 60 -21.93 -2.26 1.03
CA ASP A 60 -20.82 -1.76 0.25
C ASP A 60 -19.83 -1.05 1.17
N ALA A 61 -18.55 -1.32 0.97
CA ALA A 61 -17.51 -0.67 1.77
C ALA A 61 -17.40 0.80 1.37
N LYS A 62 -17.26 1.64 2.39
CA LYS A 62 -16.99 3.08 2.20
C LYS A 62 -15.53 3.41 2.49
N ALA A 63 -14.67 2.40 2.37
CA ALA A 63 -13.25 2.57 2.65
C ALA A 63 -12.59 3.43 1.58
N THR A 64 -11.60 4.22 2.01
CA THR A 64 -10.80 5.05 1.12
C THR A 64 -9.51 4.37 0.69
N ALA A 65 -9.30 3.12 1.12
CA ALA A 65 -8.10 2.37 0.78
C ALA A 65 -8.03 2.10 -0.73
N SER A 66 -6.85 2.32 -1.30
CA SER A 66 -6.63 2.20 -2.75
C SER A 66 -5.68 1.08 -3.14
N GLY A 67 -4.96 0.49 -2.19
CA GLY A 67 -4.03 -0.59 -2.47
C GLY A 67 -3.21 -0.95 -1.25
N TYR A 68 -2.30 -1.92 -1.42
CA TYR A 68 -1.46 -2.37 -0.32
C TYR A 68 -0.12 -2.91 -0.82
N SER A 69 0.85 -2.93 0.08
CA SER A 69 2.11 -3.68 -0.07
C SER A 69 2.49 -4.22 1.30
N VAL A 70 3.36 -5.23 1.34
CA VAL A 70 3.90 -5.78 2.58
C VAL A 70 5.41 -5.74 2.51
N ILE A 71 6.04 -5.14 3.51
CA ILE A 71 7.51 -5.06 3.60
C ILE A 71 7.99 -5.68 4.91
N GLU A 72 9.27 -6.01 4.96
CA GLU A 72 9.94 -6.47 6.16
C GLU A 72 10.88 -5.37 6.65
N ALA A 73 10.93 -5.17 7.96
CA ALA A 73 11.81 -4.19 8.57
C ALA A 73 12.11 -4.58 10.01
N ASN A 74 13.14 -3.98 10.59
CA ASN A 74 13.56 -4.28 11.96
C ASN A 74 12.73 -3.55 13.01
N SER A 75 12.06 -2.48 12.62
CA SER A 75 11.25 -1.66 13.53
C SER A 75 10.19 -0.89 12.76
N LEU A 76 9.21 -0.38 13.47
CA LEU A 76 8.20 0.51 12.89
C LEU A 76 8.85 1.78 12.32
N ASP A 77 9.86 2.32 13.01
CA ASP A 77 10.57 3.51 12.52
C ASP A 77 11.25 3.23 11.18
N GLU A 78 11.91 2.08 11.05
CA GLU A 78 12.54 1.70 9.79
C GLU A 78 11.50 1.51 8.69
N ALA A 79 10.39 0.80 8.97
CA ALA A 79 9.32 0.60 8.00
C ALA A 79 8.73 1.93 7.55
N THR A 80 8.57 2.87 8.48
CA THR A 80 8.04 4.21 8.17
C THR A 80 8.99 4.98 7.25
N LYS A 81 10.29 4.89 7.49
CA LYS A 81 11.29 5.52 6.61
C LYS A 81 11.25 4.93 5.19
N LEU A 82 11.17 3.61 5.10
CA LEU A 82 11.07 2.93 3.80
C LEU A 82 9.80 3.34 3.07
N ALA A 83 8.67 3.39 3.78
CA ALA A 83 7.38 3.79 3.22
C ALA A 83 7.38 5.24 2.75
N GLY A 84 8.21 6.10 3.34
CA GLY A 84 8.35 7.50 2.94
C GLY A 84 8.81 7.70 1.51
N GLY A 85 9.40 6.68 0.89
CA GLY A 85 9.80 6.71 -0.52
C GLY A 85 8.73 6.18 -1.49
N CYS A 86 7.57 5.80 -0.98
CA CYS A 86 6.54 5.19 -1.82
C CYS A 86 5.99 6.19 -2.85
N PRO A 87 5.95 5.80 -4.14
CA PRO A 87 5.45 6.69 -5.19
C PRO A 87 4.00 7.13 -5.05
N VAL A 88 3.19 6.42 -4.25
CA VAL A 88 1.79 6.79 -4.02
C VAL A 88 1.68 8.20 -3.41
N LEU A 89 2.70 8.63 -2.67
CA LEU A 89 2.73 9.95 -2.05
C LEU A 89 2.77 11.07 -3.10
N LEU A 90 3.35 10.79 -4.26
CA LEU A 90 3.43 11.78 -5.35
C LEU A 90 2.05 12.11 -5.94
N GLY A 91 1.11 11.17 -5.84
CA GLY A 91 -0.27 11.35 -6.30
C GLY A 91 -1.20 11.92 -5.24
N GLY A 92 -0.69 12.33 -4.10
CA GLY A 92 -1.50 12.89 -3.01
C GLY A 92 -2.14 11.87 -2.09
N ALA A 93 -1.80 10.59 -2.23
CA ALA A 93 -2.29 9.55 -1.34
C ALA A 93 -1.52 9.54 -0.03
N GLN A 94 -2.06 8.85 0.95
CA GLN A 94 -1.42 8.60 2.23
C GLN A 94 -1.00 7.15 2.31
N VAL A 95 0.02 6.88 3.13
CA VAL A 95 0.44 5.52 3.46
C VAL A 95 0.27 5.31 4.96
N MET A 96 -0.50 4.31 5.32
CA MET A 96 -0.61 3.89 6.72
C MET A 96 0.27 2.66 6.91
N VAL A 97 1.09 2.66 7.95
CA VAL A 97 2.05 1.60 8.21
C VAL A 97 1.59 0.83 9.45
N PHE A 98 1.28 -0.45 9.28
CA PHE A 98 0.82 -1.30 10.37
C PHE A 98 1.83 -2.40 10.65
N GLU A 99 2.29 -2.47 11.90
CA GLU A 99 3.13 -3.58 12.34
C GLU A 99 2.25 -4.82 12.53
N THR A 100 2.68 -5.93 11.98
CA THR A 100 1.99 -7.21 12.16
C THR A 100 2.76 -8.07 13.15
N PHE A 101 2.09 -9.08 13.69
CA PHE A 101 2.75 -10.09 14.54
C PHE A 101 2.20 -11.48 14.19
N ASN A 102 3.00 -12.48 14.43
CA ASN A 102 2.58 -13.86 14.15
C ASN A 102 1.64 -14.35 15.24
N VAL A 103 0.47 -14.81 14.80
CA VAL A 103 -0.55 -15.35 15.72
C VAL A 103 -0.43 -16.87 15.86
N MET A 104 0.16 -17.51 14.83
CA MET A 104 0.32 -18.97 14.78
C MET A 104 1.75 -19.34 14.44
#